data_fde231957295175cd743a55eae4190e9
#
_entry.id   fde231957295175cd743a55eae4190e9
#
_cell.length_a   1.000
_cell.length_b   1.000
_cell.length_c   1.000
_cell.angle_alpha   90.00
_cell.angle_beta   90.00
_cell.angle_gamma   90.00
#
_symmetry.space_group_name_H-M   'P 1'
#
loop_
_entity.id
_entity.type
_entity.pdbx_description
1 polymer ?
#
loop_
_entity_poly.entity_id
_entity_poly.type
_entity_poly.pdbx_seq_one_letter_code
_entity_poly.pdbx_strand_id
1 'polypeptide(L)'
;MIPEGRVYGQEPADVTADAGGQSRRAALAALAFAATAVAIYGLFASGFGRVHPPDPAAEPAAAGQGPPAPAPPARTSSPEPAEPPSPRLAVIADGFYLTYLPPGLKRTGGGTFGAGAGGWARYAPAGSGQSGRYIVARVERGPFAADWPRYRSHAAVLDGRATVLHGRPAVVGRDPRGGRTIAWLERRGTGVRVRAGESLRKELLAVAASVKARVGD
;
A
#
# COMPACT_ATOMS: atom_id res chain seq x y z
N MET A 1 28.05 -60.03 -35.41
CA MET A 1 28.57 -58.82 -36.04
C MET A 1 28.03 -57.65 -35.23
N ILE A 2 28.81 -57.10 -34.28
CA ILE A 2 28.47 -56.07 -33.35
C ILE A 2 29.31 -54.83 -33.73
N PRO A 3 28.76 -53.67 -34.05
CA PRO A 3 29.56 -52.47 -34.31
C PRO A 3 29.98 -51.83 -33.00
N GLU A 4 31.27 -51.55 -32.86
CA GLU A 4 31.87 -50.82 -31.71
C GLU A 4 31.40 -49.37 -31.62
N GLY A 5 30.95 -49.02 -30.42
CA GLY A 5 30.61 -47.68 -30.09
C GLY A 5 31.81 -46.78 -29.85
N ARG A 6 31.88 -45.66 -30.57
CA ARG A 6 32.88 -44.61 -30.36
C ARG A 6 32.57 -43.87 -29.04
N VAL A 7 33.54 -43.94 -28.14
CA VAL A 7 33.58 -43.09 -26.92
C VAL A 7 34.06 -41.71 -27.36
N TYR A 8 33.16 -40.71 -27.28
CA TYR A 8 33.53 -39.29 -27.40
C TYR A 8 34.11 -38.84 -26.07
N GLY A 9 35.38 -38.47 -26.10
CA GLY A 9 36.05 -37.84 -24.96
C GLY A 9 35.39 -36.50 -24.62
N GLN A 10 35.01 -36.40 -23.40
CA GLN A 10 34.52 -35.14 -22.81
C GLN A 10 35.75 -34.33 -22.40
N GLU A 11 36.00 -33.27 -23.15
CA GLU A 11 37.01 -32.26 -22.84
C GLU A 11 36.56 -31.48 -21.58
N PRO A 12 37.38 -31.31 -20.54
CA PRO A 12 37.02 -30.52 -19.38
C PRO A 12 36.99 -29.05 -19.76
N ALA A 13 35.80 -28.45 -19.70
CA ALA A 13 35.63 -27.02 -19.82
C ALA A 13 36.38 -26.30 -18.69
N ASP A 14 37.36 -25.52 -19.09
CA ASP A 14 38.17 -24.64 -18.23
C ASP A 14 37.27 -23.53 -17.66
N VAL A 15 36.82 -23.73 -16.43
CA VAL A 15 36.04 -22.74 -15.67
C VAL A 15 37.02 -21.81 -14.94
N THR A 16 37.71 -20.96 -15.68
CA THR A 16 38.37 -19.81 -15.10
C THR A 16 37.32 -18.71 -14.88
N ALA A 17 36.64 -18.81 -13.75
CA ALA A 17 35.62 -17.88 -13.30
C ALA A 17 36.20 -16.46 -13.12
N ASP A 18 35.56 -15.54 -13.75
CA ASP A 18 35.70 -14.08 -13.61
C ASP A 18 35.39 -13.59 -12.17
N ALA A 19 36.35 -13.82 -11.27
CA ALA A 19 36.26 -13.41 -9.85
C ALA A 19 36.46 -11.89 -9.64
N GLY A 20 36.87 -11.17 -10.68
CA GLY A 20 37.19 -9.74 -10.60
C GLY A 20 35.96 -8.80 -10.68
N GLY A 21 34.86 -9.25 -11.30
CA GLY A 21 33.66 -8.43 -11.54
C GLY A 21 32.69 -8.37 -10.35
N GLN A 22 32.65 -9.39 -9.52
CA GLN A 22 31.71 -9.47 -8.40
C GLN A 22 32.12 -8.58 -7.21
N SER A 23 33.42 -8.45 -6.94
CA SER A 23 33.90 -7.63 -5.82
C SER A 23 33.66 -6.13 -6.05
N ARG A 24 33.81 -5.64 -7.29
CA ARG A 24 33.53 -4.23 -7.62
C ARG A 24 32.05 -3.88 -7.53
N ARG A 25 31.15 -4.78 -7.92
CA ARG A 25 29.67 -4.58 -7.81
C ARG A 25 29.23 -4.60 -6.36
N ALA A 26 29.79 -5.47 -5.52
CA ALA A 26 29.54 -5.49 -4.08
C ALA A 26 30.02 -4.22 -3.36
N ALA A 27 31.19 -3.70 -3.73
CA ALA A 27 31.72 -2.45 -3.17
C ALA A 27 30.85 -1.24 -3.54
N LEU A 28 30.38 -1.14 -4.79
CA LEU A 28 29.48 -0.06 -5.22
C LEU A 28 28.13 -0.11 -4.54
N ALA A 29 27.58 -1.31 -4.30
CA ALA A 29 26.34 -1.49 -3.57
C ALA A 29 26.49 -1.07 -2.09
N ALA A 30 27.59 -1.39 -1.43
CA ALA A 30 27.86 -0.99 -0.05
C ALA A 30 28.00 0.53 0.09
N LEU A 31 28.64 1.19 -0.87
CA LEU A 31 28.78 2.65 -0.90
C LEU A 31 27.43 3.36 -1.08
N ALA A 32 26.55 2.84 -1.95
CA ALA A 32 25.22 3.37 -2.15
C ALA A 32 24.34 3.24 -0.87
N PHE A 33 24.46 2.13 -0.16
CA PHE A 33 23.75 1.93 1.11
C PHE A 33 24.24 2.89 2.20
N ALA A 34 25.55 3.12 2.32
CA ALA A 34 26.10 4.05 3.28
C ALA A 34 25.65 5.49 3.01
N ALA A 35 25.64 5.93 1.76
CA ALA A 35 25.19 7.27 1.37
C ALA A 35 23.69 7.48 1.70
N THR A 36 22.86 6.48 1.46
CA THR A 36 21.43 6.54 1.78
C THR A 36 21.17 6.61 3.28
N ALA A 37 21.93 5.85 4.08
CA ALA A 37 21.80 5.88 5.55
C ALA A 37 22.19 7.25 6.13
N VAL A 38 23.24 7.87 5.61
CA VAL A 38 23.67 9.22 6.03
C VAL A 38 22.64 10.28 5.66
N ALA A 39 22.03 10.19 4.47
CA ALA A 39 20.99 11.12 4.04
C ALA A 39 19.74 11.03 4.93
N ILE A 40 19.31 9.81 5.26
CA ILE A 40 18.16 9.57 6.16
C ILE A 40 18.47 10.10 7.56
N TYR A 41 19.65 9.80 8.10
CA TYR A 41 20.07 10.31 9.42
C TYR A 41 20.12 11.84 9.46
N GLY A 42 20.62 12.47 8.41
CA GLY A 42 20.66 13.94 8.28
C GLY A 42 19.27 14.58 8.28
N LEU A 43 18.29 13.95 7.62
CA LEU A 43 16.90 14.41 7.62
C LEU A 43 16.27 14.33 9.01
N PHE A 44 16.52 13.27 9.77
CA PHE A 44 16.02 13.15 11.14
C PHE A 44 16.74 14.04 12.15
N ALA A 45 18.06 14.25 11.97
CA ALA A 45 18.84 15.11 12.82
C ALA A 45 18.56 16.62 12.61
N SER A 46 18.09 17.01 11.43
CA SER A 46 17.74 18.42 11.12
C SER A 46 16.39 18.87 11.68
N GLY A 47 15.69 18.02 12.42
CA GLY A 47 14.43 18.40 13.08
C GLY A 47 13.23 18.57 12.14
N PHE A 48 13.34 18.13 10.90
CA PHE A 48 12.22 18.10 9.96
C PHE A 48 11.09 17.20 10.50
N GLY A 49 9.97 17.81 10.88
CA GLY A 49 8.80 17.08 11.41
C GLY A 49 8.46 17.36 12.88
N ARG A 50 9.18 18.23 13.57
CA ARG A 50 8.74 18.73 14.89
C ARG A 50 7.71 19.81 14.68
N VAL A 51 6.45 19.49 14.92
CA VAL A 51 5.37 20.46 15.07
C VAL A 51 5.69 21.25 16.35
N HIS A 52 6.00 22.54 16.21
CA HIS A 52 6.11 23.44 17.35
C HIS A 52 4.69 23.57 17.95
N PRO A 53 4.50 23.34 19.25
CA PRO A 53 3.27 23.74 19.91
C PRO A 53 3.17 25.27 19.82
N PRO A 54 1.95 25.83 19.60
CA PRO A 54 1.79 27.27 19.59
C PRO A 54 2.16 27.85 20.96
N ASP A 55 2.98 28.89 20.92
CA ASP A 55 3.44 29.67 22.05
C ASP A 55 2.21 30.26 22.78
N PRO A 56 2.07 30.11 24.09
CA PRO A 56 1.08 30.81 24.85
C PRO A 56 1.57 32.25 25.08
N ALA A 57 1.37 33.11 24.10
CA ALA A 57 1.77 34.50 24.21
C ALA A 57 0.59 35.40 24.49
N ALA A 58 0.73 36.05 25.64
CA ALA A 58 0.35 37.39 25.99
C ALA A 58 -1.16 37.74 26.15
N GLU A 59 -1.57 37.71 27.38
CA GLU A 59 -2.57 38.64 27.90
C GLU A 59 -2.19 40.09 27.57
N PRO A 60 -3.10 40.91 27.13
CA PRO A 60 -3.05 42.34 27.42
C PRO A 60 -4.03 42.65 28.54
N ALA A 61 -3.42 43.23 29.57
CA ALA A 61 -4.11 43.82 30.73
C ALA A 61 -4.90 45.08 30.36
N ALA A 62 -5.94 45.25 31.13
CA ALA A 62 -6.43 46.51 31.72
C ALA A 62 -7.54 47.33 31.04
N ALA A 63 -8.56 47.43 31.80
CA ALA A 63 -9.24 48.61 32.29
C ALA A 63 -10.32 49.29 31.41
N GLY A 64 -11.51 49.36 31.94
CA GLY A 64 -12.56 50.26 31.50
C GLY A 64 -13.95 49.91 32.08
N GLN A 65 -14.27 50.51 33.14
CA GLN A 65 -15.50 50.39 33.92
C GLN A 65 -16.75 50.86 33.19
N GLY A 66 -17.91 50.27 33.53
CA GLY A 66 -19.21 50.90 33.46
C GLY A 66 -20.35 49.93 33.20
N PRO A 67 -21.31 49.76 34.12
CA PRO A 67 -22.41 48.81 33.92
C PRO A 67 -23.63 49.45 33.25
N PRO A 68 -24.42 48.70 32.53
CA PRO A 68 -25.72 48.36 33.04
C PRO A 68 -26.17 46.92 32.84
N ALA A 69 -27.16 46.59 33.63
CA ALA A 69 -27.73 45.34 34.00
C ALA A 69 -28.11 44.35 32.88
N PRO A 70 -28.17 43.07 33.24
CA PRO A 70 -28.11 41.96 32.29
C PRO A 70 -29.47 41.47 31.82
N ALA A 71 -29.59 41.26 30.52
CA ALA A 71 -30.55 40.33 29.97
C ALA A 71 -30.09 38.89 30.20
N PRO A 72 -30.98 37.92 30.50
CA PRO A 72 -30.57 36.55 30.75
C PRO A 72 -29.95 35.91 29.49
N PRO A 73 -28.82 35.24 29.61
CA PRO A 73 -28.15 34.64 28.47
C PRO A 73 -29.01 33.51 27.92
N ALA A 74 -29.33 33.62 26.65
CA ALA A 74 -29.74 32.46 25.86
C ALA A 74 -28.67 31.40 26.02
N ARG A 75 -29.04 30.22 26.47
CA ARG A 75 -28.14 29.05 26.55
C ARG A 75 -27.68 28.73 25.15
N THR A 76 -26.51 29.22 24.78
CA THR A 76 -25.79 28.77 23.60
C THR A 76 -25.46 27.33 23.88
N SER A 77 -26.15 26.43 23.20
CA SER A 77 -25.81 25.01 23.19
C SER A 77 -24.35 24.89 22.72
N SER A 78 -23.46 24.60 23.65
CA SER A 78 -22.07 24.31 23.34
C SER A 78 -22.06 23.18 22.28
N PRO A 79 -21.41 23.34 21.15
CA PRO A 79 -21.32 22.24 20.20
C PRO A 79 -20.64 21.07 20.91
N GLU A 80 -21.36 19.97 21.02
CA GLU A 80 -20.85 18.71 21.51
C GLU A 80 -19.55 18.40 20.75
N PRO A 81 -18.44 18.10 21.46
CA PRO A 81 -17.17 17.81 20.81
C PRO A 81 -17.42 16.68 19.83
N ALA A 82 -17.24 16.93 18.54
CA ALA A 82 -17.36 15.91 17.50
C ALA A 82 -16.42 14.77 17.86
N GLU A 83 -16.98 13.64 18.24
CA GLU A 83 -16.24 12.42 18.53
C GLU A 83 -15.30 12.12 17.34
N PRO A 84 -13.98 11.95 17.56
CA PRO A 84 -13.05 11.69 16.48
C PRO A 84 -13.54 10.45 15.72
N PRO A 85 -13.63 10.49 14.38
CA PRO A 85 -14.17 9.39 13.61
C PRO A 85 -13.33 8.13 13.91
N SER A 86 -13.94 7.18 14.60
CA SER A 86 -13.34 5.88 14.86
C SER A 86 -12.83 5.30 13.54
N PRO A 87 -11.60 4.76 13.46
CA PRO A 87 -11.05 4.21 12.24
C PRO A 87 -11.98 3.09 11.75
N ARG A 88 -12.79 3.38 10.76
CA ARG A 88 -13.70 2.40 10.18
C ARG A 88 -12.88 1.42 9.36
N LEU A 89 -12.64 0.24 9.92
CA LEU A 89 -12.03 -0.87 9.19
C LEU A 89 -12.90 -1.21 7.98
N ALA A 90 -12.35 -1.02 6.79
CA ALA A 90 -13.05 -1.33 5.56
C ALA A 90 -12.80 -2.81 5.19
N VAL A 91 -13.72 -3.70 5.56
CA VAL A 91 -13.62 -5.15 5.32
C VAL A 91 -13.67 -5.45 3.83
N ILE A 92 -12.69 -6.21 3.34
CA ILE A 92 -12.63 -6.72 1.96
C ILE A 92 -13.37 -8.05 1.89
N ALA A 93 -12.74 -9.12 2.36
CA ALA A 93 -13.24 -10.49 2.43
C ALA A 93 -12.27 -11.37 3.23
N ASP A 94 -12.71 -12.50 3.75
CA ASP A 94 -11.89 -13.57 4.33
C ASP A 94 -10.84 -13.07 5.36
N GLY A 95 -11.26 -12.19 6.25
CA GLY A 95 -10.38 -11.64 7.27
C GLY A 95 -9.46 -10.52 6.80
N PHE A 96 -9.49 -10.14 5.53
CA PHE A 96 -8.75 -9.00 5.01
C PHE A 96 -9.55 -7.70 5.12
N TYR A 97 -8.85 -6.61 5.47
CA TYR A 97 -9.45 -5.28 5.62
C TYR A 97 -8.45 -4.19 5.26
N LEU A 98 -8.97 -3.00 4.98
CA LEU A 98 -8.20 -1.78 4.78
C LEU A 98 -8.21 -0.97 6.09
N THR A 99 -7.05 -0.49 6.50
CA THR A 99 -6.92 0.47 7.61
C THR A 99 -6.97 1.92 7.13
N TYR A 100 -6.84 2.14 5.83
CA TYR A 100 -6.97 3.44 5.19
C TYR A 100 -7.90 3.34 3.98
N LEU A 101 -8.85 4.25 3.90
CA LEU A 101 -9.73 4.45 2.76
C LEU A 101 -9.83 5.94 2.47
N PRO A 102 -9.62 6.41 1.22
CA PRO A 102 -9.75 7.81 0.86
C PRO A 102 -11.10 8.40 1.30
N PRO A 103 -11.13 9.66 1.79
CA PRO A 103 -12.34 10.29 2.31
C PRO A 103 -13.51 10.25 1.31
N GLY A 104 -14.72 10.09 1.83
CA GLY A 104 -15.95 10.09 1.05
C GLY A 104 -16.26 8.77 0.33
N LEU A 105 -15.39 7.76 0.40
CA LEU A 105 -15.69 6.43 -0.13
C LEU A 105 -16.47 5.61 0.92
N LYS A 106 -17.47 4.88 0.43
CA LYS A 106 -18.25 3.91 1.22
C LYS A 106 -18.26 2.58 0.46
N ARG A 107 -18.46 1.47 1.16
CA ARG A 107 -18.64 0.18 0.52
C ARG A 107 -19.90 0.19 -0.33
N THR A 108 -19.78 -0.04 -1.62
CA THR A 108 -20.89 -0.06 -2.60
C THR A 108 -21.10 -1.43 -3.21
N GLY A 109 -20.23 -2.39 -2.90
CA GLY A 109 -20.38 -3.78 -3.36
C GLY A 109 -19.30 -4.67 -2.77
N GLY A 110 -19.48 -5.96 -2.96
CA GLY A 110 -18.53 -6.96 -2.50
C GLY A 110 -19.18 -8.35 -2.49
N GLY A 111 -18.33 -9.35 -2.40
CA GLY A 111 -18.77 -10.75 -2.35
C GLY A 111 -17.58 -11.70 -2.30
N THR A 112 -17.87 -12.98 -2.20
CA THR A 112 -16.89 -14.07 -2.25
C THR A 112 -16.80 -14.66 -3.64
N PHE A 113 -15.65 -15.26 -3.97
CA PHE A 113 -15.46 -16.07 -5.18
C PHE A 113 -15.61 -17.53 -4.76
N GLY A 114 -16.63 -18.25 -5.14
CA GLY A 114 -16.76 -19.67 -4.86
C GLY A 114 -16.32 -20.11 -3.44
N ALA A 115 -16.39 -21.39 -3.13
CA ALA A 115 -15.98 -21.89 -1.82
C ALA A 115 -14.47 -21.68 -1.58
N GLY A 116 -14.12 -20.75 -0.69
CA GLY A 116 -12.73 -20.52 -0.26
C GLY A 116 -11.81 -19.85 -1.27
N ALA A 117 -12.28 -19.46 -2.45
CA ALA A 117 -11.44 -18.85 -3.50
C ALA A 117 -11.12 -17.36 -3.23
N GLY A 118 -11.57 -16.80 -2.12
CA GLY A 118 -11.36 -15.40 -1.74
C GLY A 118 -12.59 -14.53 -1.96
N GLY A 119 -12.37 -13.23 -2.15
CA GLY A 119 -13.49 -12.30 -2.34
C GLY A 119 -13.03 -10.89 -2.71
N TRP A 120 -13.98 -9.99 -2.79
CA TRP A 120 -13.71 -8.61 -3.22
C TRP A 120 -14.62 -7.61 -2.51
N ALA A 121 -14.18 -6.37 -2.47
CA ALA A 121 -15.02 -5.25 -2.08
C ALA A 121 -14.78 -4.06 -3.01
N ARG A 122 -15.84 -3.30 -3.27
CA ARG A 122 -15.82 -2.03 -3.98
C ARG A 122 -16.19 -0.90 -3.05
N TYR A 123 -15.44 0.17 -3.13
CA TYR A 123 -15.67 1.41 -2.39
C TYR A 123 -15.78 2.55 -3.40
N ALA A 124 -16.83 3.36 -3.28
CA ALA A 124 -17.10 4.51 -4.12
C ALA A 124 -17.89 5.56 -3.33
N PRO A 125 -18.02 6.81 -3.80
CA PRO A 125 -18.92 7.77 -3.21
C PRO A 125 -20.37 7.28 -3.25
N ALA A 126 -21.16 7.62 -2.23
CA ALA A 126 -22.59 7.29 -2.22
C ALA A 126 -23.31 8.02 -3.38
N GLY A 127 -24.18 7.30 -4.08
CA GLY A 127 -25.01 7.86 -5.17
C GLY A 127 -24.24 8.16 -6.46
N SER A 128 -22.93 7.95 -6.52
CA SER A 128 -22.18 8.13 -7.75
C SER A 128 -22.39 6.91 -8.65
N GLY A 129 -23.17 7.03 -9.65
CA GLY A 129 -23.08 6.22 -10.84
C GLY A 129 -21.63 6.14 -11.30
N GLN A 130 -21.15 5.80 -12.25
CA GLN A 130 -19.83 5.61 -12.82
C GLN A 130 -18.78 6.74 -12.67
N SER A 131 -18.61 7.32 -11.50
CA SER A 131 -17.49 8.23 -11.29
C SER A 131 -16.17 7.46 -11.33
N GLY A 132 -15.14 7.96 -11.99
CA GLY A 132 -13.79 7.37 -11.97
C GLY A 132 -13.15 7.35 -10.58
N ARG A 133 -13.91 7.65 -9.53
CA ARG A 133 -13.50 7.68 -8.14
C ARG A 133 -13.96 6.40 -7.42
N TYR A 134 -13.16 5.35 -7.48
CA TYR A 134 -13.44 4.10 -6.80
C TYR A 134 -12.16 3.36 -6.41
N ILE A 135 -12.29 2.50 -5.43
CA ILE A 135 -11.32 1.46 -5.06
C ILE A 135 -12.00 0.11 -5.17
N VAL A 136 -11.34 -0.87 -5.76
CA VAL A 136 -11.73 -2.28 -5.72
C VAL A 136 -10.57 -3.07 -5.15
N ALA A 137 -10.78 -3.72 -4.02
CA ALA A 137 -9.82 -4.61 -3.40
C ALA A 137 -10.27 -6.05 -3.58
N ARG A 138 -9.36 -6.95 -3.93
CA ARG A 138 -9.61 -8.37 -4.15
C ARG A 138 -8.58 -9.20 -3.41
N VAL A 139 -9.02 -10.26 -2.79
CA VAL A 139 -8.21 -11.33 -2.22
C VAL A 139 -8.52 -12.58 -3.01
N GLU A 140 -7.53 -13.19 -3.61
CA GLU A 140 -7.68 -14.30 -4.54
C GLU A 140 -6.86 -15.49 -4.04
N ARG A 141 -7.50 -16.65 -3.88
CA ARG A 141 -6.86 -17.88 -3.42
C ARG A 141 -6.94 -18.95 -4.50
N GLY A 142 -5.86 -19.71 -4.63
CA GLY A 142 -5.86 -20.82 -5.59
C GLY A 142 -4.46 -21.16 -6.10
N PRO A 143 -4.37 -22.15 -7.01
CA PRO A 143 -3.09 -22.62 -7.57
C PRO A 143 -2.30 -21.54 -8.33
N PHE A 144 -2.99 -20.55 -8.89
CA PHE A 144 -2.36 -19.41 -9.57
C PHE A 144 -1.60 -18.50 -8.60
N ALA A 145 -1.87 -18.56 -7.30
CA ALA A 145 -1.18 -17.83 -6.24
C ALA A 145 -0.14 -18.71 -5.50
N ALA A 146 0.27 -19.83 -6.07
CA ALA A 146 1.27 -20.73 -5.49
C ALA A 146 2.63 -20.06 -5.33
N ASP A 147 3.01 -19.19 -6.26
CA ASP A 147 4.24 -18.41 -6.29
C ASP A 147 4.04 -17.06 -6.97
N TRP A 148 5.02 -16.17 -6.79
CA TRP A 148 4.95 -14.82 -7.34
C TRP A 148 4.92 -14.77 -8.88
N PRO A 149 5.74 -15.50 -9.64
CA PRO A 149 5.68 -15.48 -11.09
C PRO A 149 4.32 -15.86 -11.65
N ARG A 150 3.68 -16.90 -11.11
CA ARG A 150 2.33 -17.33 -11.50
C ARG A 150 1.28 -16.29 -11.17
N TYR A 151 1.32 -15.75 -9.95
CA TYR A 151 0.37 -14.73 -9.56
C TYR A 151 0.51 -13.43 -10.35
N ARG A 152 1.74 -13.01 -10.63
CA ARG A 152 2.02 -11.84 -11.49
C ARG A 152 1.41 -12.01 -12.88
N SER A 153 1.54 -13.18 -13.50
CA SER A 153 0.93 -13.49 -14.80
C SER A 153 -0.60 -13.49 -14.72
N HIS A 154 -1.17 -14.09 -13.67
CA HIS A 154 -2.61 -14.12 -13.42
C HIS A 154 -3.21 -12.72 -13.20
N ALA A 155 -2.50 -11.85 -12.51
CA ALA A 155 -2.95 -10.49 -12.22
C ALA A 155 -3.12 -9.61 -13.48
N ALA A 156 -2.50 -9.98 -14.61
CA ALA A 156 -2.63 -9.35 -15.93
C ALA A 156 -2.49 -7.81 -15.89
N VAL A 157 -1.47 -7.31 -15.20
CA VAL A 157 -1.19 -5.88 -15.07
C VAL A 157 -0.52 -5.37 -16.34
N LEU A 158 -1.16 -4.42 -17.04
CA LEU A 158 -0.61 -3.79 -18.24
C LEU A 158 0.44 -2.74 -17.86
N ASP A 159 1.52 -2.64 -18.65
CA ASP A 159 2.65 -1.72 -18.42
C ASP A 159 3.19 -1.85 -16.98
N GLY A 160 3.25 -3.08 -16.50
CA GLY A 160 3.57 -3.41 -15.12
C GLY A 160 5.01 -3.06 -14.75
N ARG A 161 5.20 -2.20 -13.75
CA ARG A 161 6.48 -1.89 -13.15
C ARG A 161 6.63 -2.67 -11.84
N ALA A 162 7.78 -3.28 -11.65
CA ALA A 162 8.10 -3.94 -10.38
C ALA A 162 8.19 -2.90 -9.24
N THR A 163 7.69 -3.26 -8.09
CA THR A 163 7.76 -2.48 -6.85
C THR A 163 7.80 -3.43 -5.65
N VAL A 164 7.88 -2.88 -4.46
CA VAL A 164 7.83 -3.64 -3.20
C VAL A 164 6.70 -3.10 -2.34
N LEU A 165 5.89 -4.00 -1.78
CA LEU A 165 4.82 -3.69 -0.85
C LEU A 165 4.90 -4.62 0.36
N HIS A 166 4.92 -4.09 1.58
CA HIS A 166 5.11 -4.87 2.82
C HIS A 166 6.37 -5.77 2.80
N GLY A 167 7.45 -5.32 2.14
CA GLY A 167 8.67 -6.12 1.96
C GLY A 167 8.55 -7.26 0.93
N ARG A 168 7.46 -7.34 0.17
CA ARG A 168 7.18 -8.39 -0.82
C ARG A 168 7.22 -7.84 -2.24
N PRO A 169 7.61 -8.65 -3.22
CA PRO A 169 7.52 -8.27 -4.62
C PRO A 169 6.09 -7.93 -5.00
N ALA A 170 5.90 -6.84 -5.70
CA ALA A 170 4.63 -6.36 -6.22
C ALA A 170 4.79 -5.84 -7.65
N VAL A 171 3.68 -5.70 -8.36
CA VAL A 171 3.62 -5.07 -9.68
C VAL A 171 2.54 -4.00 -9.68
N VAL A 172 2.87 -2.81 -10.20
CA VAL A 172 1.93 -1.69 -10.36
C VAL A 172 1.85 -1.28 -11.82
N GLY A 173 0.64 -1.05 -12.33
CA GLY A 173 0.45 -0.68 -13.73
C GLY A 173 -1.00 -0.31 -14.02
N ARG A 174 -1.41 -0.45 -15.30
CA ARG A 174 -2.81 -0.24 -15.73
C ARG A 174 -3.63 -1.52 -15.56
N ASP A 175 -4.87 -1.38 -15.18
CA ASP A 175 -5.82 -2.51 -15.17
C ASP A 175 -6.51 -2.60 -16.56
N PRO A 176 -6.67 -3.78 -17.15
CA PRO A 176 -7.37 -3.95 -18.42
C PRO A 176 -8.81 -3.40 -18.42
N ARG A 177 -9.45 -3.32 -17.26
CA ARG A 177 -10.80 -2.77 -17.08
C ARG A 177 -10.82 -1.28 -16.76
N GLY A 178 -9.67 -0.60 -16.93
CA GLY A 178 -9.48 0.82 -16.65
C GLY A 178 -9.04 1.11 -15.23
N GLY A 179 -8.34 2.26 -15.08
CA GLY A 179 -7.71 2.69 -13.85
C GLY A 179 -6.33 2.08 -13.63
N ARG A 180 -5.80 2.27 -12.43
CA ARG A 180 -4.48 1.76 -12.00
C ARG A 180 -4.66 0.60 -11.03
N THR A 181 -3.76 -0.36 -11.10
CA THR A 181 -3.79 -1.52 -10.23
C THR A 181 -2.42 -1.84 -9.66
N ILE A 182 -2.40 -2.40 -8.47
CA ILE A 182 -1.24 -3.01 -7.85
C ILE A 182 -1.61 -4.43 -7.40
N ALA A 183 -0.71 -5.37 -7.61
CA ALA A 183 -0.89 -6.76 -7.22
C ALA A 183 0.36 -7.27 -6.52
N TRP A 184 0.19 -8.12 -5.51
CA TRP A 184 1.28 -8.78 -4.78
C TRP A 184 0.80 -10.11 -4.21
N LEU A 185 1.77 -11.00 -3.93
CA LEU A 185 1.49 -12.24 -3.23
C LEU A 185 1.58 -11.98 -1.73
N GLU A 186 0.45 -12.07 -1.01
CA GLU A 186 0.44 -11.83 0.43
C GLU A 186 1.08 -13.00 1.20
N ARG A 187 0.76 -14.20 0.78
CA ARG A 187 1.40 -15.45 1.21
C ARG A 187 1.20 -16.50 0.12
N ARG A 188 1.93 -17.60 0.20
CA ARG A 188 1.73 -18.72 -0.73
C ARG A 188 0.25 -19.13 -0.74
N GLY A 189 -0.33 -19.23 -1.91
CA GLY A 189 -1.74 -19.53 -2.10
C GLY A 189 -2.71 -18.35 -1.96
N THR A 190 -2.22 -17.14 -1.62
CA THR A 190 -3.08 -15.96 -1.43
C THR A 190 -2.47 -14.74 -2.08
N GLY A 191 -3.09 -14.29 -3.15
CA GLY A 191 -2.76 -13.04 -3.83
C GLY A 191 -3.73 -11.92 -3.47
N VAL A 192 -3.25 -10.68 -3.52
CA VAL A 192 -4.06 -9.50 -3.29
C VAL A 192 -3.88 -8.54 -4.45
N ARG A 193 -4.98 -7.92 -4.87
CA ARG A 193 -4.99 -6.90 -5.92
C ARG A 193 -5.87 -5.75 -5.50
N VAL A 194 -5.34 -4.54 -5.62
CA VAL A 194 -6.08 -3.30 -5.39
C VAL A 194 -6.10 -2.50 -6.69
N ARG A 195 -7.28 -2.07 -7.12
CA ARG A 195 -7.51 -1.21 -8.28
C ARG A 195 -8.13 0.09 -7.84
N ALA A 196 -7.61 1.19 -8.36
CA ALA A 196 -8.12 2.53 -8.16
C ALA A 196 -8.55 3.14 -9.50
N GLY A 197 -9.64 3.88 -9.50
CA GLY A 197 -9.99 4.74 -10.62
C GLY A 197 -8.95 5.85 -10.82
N GLU A 198 -8.91 6.46 -12.01
CA GLU A 198 -7.87 7.43 -12.37
C GLU A 198 -7.78 8.62 -11.41
N SER A 199 -8.90 9.10 -10.89
CA SER A 199 -8.93 10.19 -9.92
C SER A 199 -8.27 9.85 -8.58
N LEU A 200 -8.11 8.56 -8.27
CA LEU A 200 -7.47 8.04 -7.04
C LEU A 200 -6.12 7.37 -7.30
N ARG A 201 -5.53 7.57 -8.48
CA ARG A 201 -4.24 6.94 -8.83
C ARG A 201 -3.11 7.23 -7.83
N LYS A 202 -3.10 8.42 -7.24
CA LYS A 202 -2.10 8.85 -6.24
C LYS A 202 -2.29 8.13 -4.92
N GLU A 203 -3.52 7.73 -4.59
CA GLU A 203 -3.88 7.04 -3.35
C GLU A 203 -3.65 5.53 -3.41
N LEU A 204 -3.44 4.97 -4.61
CA LEU A 204 -3.37 3.52 -4.82
C LEU A 204 -2.35 2.83 -3.91
N LEU A 205 -1.14 3.38 -3.80
CA LEU A 205 -0.08 2.81 -2.97
C LEU A 205 -0.42 2.89 -1.47
N ALA A 206 -0.96 4.01 -1.01
CA ALA A 206 -1.39 4.19 0.38
C ALA A 206 -2.51 3.20 0.75
N VAL A 207 -3.51 3.05 -0.11
CA VAL A 207 -4.59 2.07 0.07
C VAL A 207 -4.03 0.64 0.08
N ALA A 208 -3.16 0.29 -0.86
CA ALA A 208 -2.57 -1.05 -0.92
C ALA A 208 -1.72 -1.35 0.34
N ALA A 209 -0.92 -0.39 0.80
CA ALA A 209 -0.13 -0.51 2.02
C ALA A 209 -0.99 -0.63 3.29
N SER A 210 -2.25 -0.20 3.23
CA SER A 210 -3.20 -0.29 4.33
C SER A 210 -3.92 -1.64 4.42
N VAL A 211 -3.75 -2.53 3.43
CA VAL A 211 -4.35 -3.87 3.48
C VAL A 211 -3.70 -4.67 4.60
N LYS A 212 -4.53 -5.24 5.45
CA LYS A 212 -4.12 -6.14 6.55
C LYS A 212 -4.91 -7.43 6.49
N ALA A 213 -4.27 -8.53 6.86
CA ALA A 213 -4.93 -9.79 7.18
C ALA A 213 -5.14 -9.87 8.69
N ARG A 214 -6.15 -10.63 9.15
CA ARG A 214 -6.24 -10.99 10.57
C ARG A 214 -5.00 -11.79 10.96
N VAL A 215 -4.45 -11.46 12.12
CA VAL A 215 -3.38 -12.27 12.74
C VAL A 215 -4.03 -13.57 13.21
N GLY A 216 -3.59 -14.69 12.66
CA GLY A 216 -4.07 -16.02 13.09
C GLY A 216 -4.62 -16.94 11.99
N ASP A 217 -4.51 -16.55 10.71
CA ASP A 217 -4.82 -17.45 9.58
C ASP A 217 -3.53 -18.04 8.96
#